data_daf5ac1087ecb859af1181f5f98e830f
#
_entry.id   daf5ac1087ecb859af1181f5f98e830f
#
_cell.length_a   1.000
_cell.length_b   1.000
_cell.length_c   1.000
_cell.angle_alpha   90.00
_cell.angle_beta   90.00
_cell.angle_gamma   90.00
#
_symmetry.space_group_name_H-M   'P 1'
#
loop_
_entity.id
_entity.type
_entity.pdbx_description
1 polymer ?
#
loop_
_entity_poly.entity_id
_entity_poly.type
_entity_poly.pdbx_seq_one_letter_code
_entity_poly.pdbx_strand_id
1 'polypeptide(L)'
;MSRFDMTQGLAKGSLGQEMTGGQIVDRLSAGIPIENRIVNDPAITLMFPKAGEISYRLLFRKACRISLGKGQESQLQRMTVILQQSYEGNCEVEFDASVRWHGRQPFIDTRAGSVTIVEFMSDGNGNYYGRLIYG
;
A
#
# COMPACT_ATOMS: atom_id res chain seq x y z
N MET A 1 11.71 3.65 33.39
CA MET A 1 11.80 3.78 32.73
C MET A 1 11.82 3.85 32.32
N SER A 2 11.92 3.73 32.71
CA SER A 2 12.04 3.82 32.04
C SER A 2 11.93 3.86 31.92
N ARG A 3 11.83 3.37 31.96
CA ARG A 3 11.93 3.43 31.58
C ARG A 3 11.61 3.45 31.30
N PHE A 4 11.69 3.40 31.80
CA PHE A 4 11.51 3.50 31.29
C PHE A 4 11.48 3.32 31.19
N ASP A 5 11.34 3.08 31.38
CA ASP A 5 11.34 2.93 30.91
C ASP A 5 10.98 2.89 30.69
N MET A 6 10.90 2.78 31.10
CA MET A 6 10.70 2.65 30.72
C MET A 6 10.94 2.17 30.59
N THR A 7 11.12 1.81 30.95
CA THR A 7 11.36 1.34 30.70
C THR A 7 11.35 0.87 30.89
N GLN A 8 11.47 0.55 31.23
CA GLN A 8 11.24 0.08 31.26
C GLN A 8 10.63 0.13 31.16
N GLY A 9 10.20 0.62 31.33
CA GLY A 9 9.58 0.71 30.89
C GLY A 9 9.00 0.79 30.63
N LEU A 10 8.97 0.80 30.68
CA LEU A 10 8.35 0.56 30.32
C LEU A 10 8.25 -0.01 30.00
N ALA A 11 8.39 -0.25 30.09
CA ALA A 11 8.21 -0.98 29.87
C ALA A 11 8.28 -2.05 29.79
N LYS A 12 7.75 -2.84 29.94
CA LYS A 12 7.73 -3.90 29.69
C LYS A 12 6.64 -4.47 29.65
N GLY A 13 6.12 -4.49 28.93
CA GLY A 13 5.26 -5.08 28.81
C GLY A 13 4.23 -4.97 28.14
N SER A 14 3.54 -4.70 28.02
CA SER A 14 2.57 -4.73 27.51
C SER A 14 2.49 -4.65 26.31
N LEU A 15 1.71 -4.68 25.92
CA LEU A 15 1.66 -4.89 24.93
C LEU A 15 1.80 -6.08 24.89
N GLY A 16 0.97 -6.61 25.38
CA GLY A 16 1.39 -7.67 25.57
C GLY A 16 2.68 -7.44 26.12
N GLN A 17 3.51 -7.30 25.67
CA GLN A 17 4.66 -6.97 26.30
C GLN A 17 5.07 -5.59 25.97
N GLU A 18 5.66 -4.97 26.90
CA GLU A 18 6.12 -3.64 26.70
C GLU A 18 7.26 -3.60 25.74
N MET A 19 7.31 -2.54 24.95
CA MET A 19 8.44 -2.34 24.09
C MET A 19 9.40 -1.34 24.69
N THR A 20 10.68 -1.59 24.51
CA THR A 20 11.69 -0.61 24.88
C THR A 20 11.67 0.54 23.89
N GLY A 21 12.28 1.66 24.23
CA GLY A 21 12.39 2.78 23.31
C GLY A 21 13.07 2.40 22.01
N GLY A 22 14.11 1.56 22.08
CA GLY A 22 14.81 1.12 20.88
C GLY A 22 13.92 0.29 19.96
N GLN A 23 13.10 -0.58 20.51
CA GLN A 23 12.20 -1.38 19.71
C GLN A 23 11.16 -0.51 19.01
N ILE A 24 10.67 0.52 19.66
CA ILE A 24 9.71 1.42 19.05
C ILE A 24 10.35 2.18 17.89
N VAL A 25 11.55 2.70 18.09
CA VAL A 25 12.25 3.42 17.03
C VAL A 25 12.53 2.52 15.85
N ASP A 26 13.02 1.30 16.09
CA ASP A 26 13.31 0.36 15.02
C ASP A 26 12.05 0.06 14.22
N ARG A 27 10.92 -0.12 14.89
CA ARG A 27 9.67 -0.42 14.22
C ARG A 27 9.20 0.75 13.37
N LEU A 28 9.33 1.99 13.87
CA LEU A 28 8.91 3.16 13.11
C LEU A 28 9.80 3.40 11.89
N SER A 29 11.05 3.00 11.94
CA SER A 29 11.97 3.19 10.81
C SER A 29 12.03 1.99 9.87
N ALA A 30 11.32 0.90 10.16
CA ALA A 30 11.42 -0.33 9.40
C ALA A 30 10.67 -0.30 8.08
N GLY A 31 9.87 0.73 7.83
CA GLY A 31 9.06 0.79 6.63
C GLY A 31 7.74 0.06 6.80
N ILE A 32 6.97 0.02 5.73
CA ILE A 32 5.62 -0.53 5.74
C ILE A 32 5.66 -1.92 5.14
N PRO A 33 5.11 -2.93 5.84
CA PRO A 33 5.06 -4.28 5.28
C PRO A 33 4.30 -4.32 3.97
N ILE A 34 4.73 -5.21 3.06
CA ILE A 34 4.11 -5.37 1.76
C ILE A 34 3.23 -6.61 1.80
N GLU A 35 1.95 -6.45 1.43
CA GLU A 35 1.05 -7.57 1.24
C GLU A 35 1.19 -8.06 -0.20
N ASN A 36 1.58 -9.33 -0.38
CA ASN A 36 1.79 -9.90 -1.70
C ASN A 36 0.55 -10.64 -2.16
N ARG A 37 0.14 -10.43 -3.41
CA ARG A 37 -1.00 -11.13 -4.01
C ARG A 37 -0.68 -11.52 -5.43
N ILE A 38 -1.19 -12.69 -5.84
CA ILE A 38 -1.20 -13.11 -7.23
C ILE A 38 -2.59 -12.77 -7.77
N VAL A 39 -2.64 -12.00 -8.86
CA VAL A 39 -3.89 -11.49 -9.41
C VAL A 39 -4.30 -12.36 -10.59
N ASN A 40 -5.36 -13.14 -10.41
CA ASN A 40 -5.95 -13.97 -11.44
C ASN A 40 -7.37 -13.55 -11.80
N ASP A 41 -7.87 -12.48 -11.21
CA ASP A 41 -9.24 -12.03 -11.42
C ASP A 41 -9.27 -10.83 -12.36
N PRO A 42 -10.33 -10.68 -13.15
CA PRO A 42 -10.45 -9.54 -14.07
C PRO A 42 -10.70 -8.22 -13.35
N ALA A 43 -11.07 -8.27 -12.08
CA ALA A 43 -11.32 -7.06 -11.30
C ALA A 43 -11.01 -7.34 -9.84
N ILE A 44 -10.34 -6.40 -9.19
CA ILE A 44 -10.04 -6.48 -7.77
C ILE A 44 -10.30 -5.13 -7.12
N THR A 45 -10.51 -5.14 -5.80
CA THR A 45 -10.60 -3.93 -5.01
C THR A 45 -9.51 -3.95 -3.95
N LEU A 46 -8.71 -2.91 -3.91
CA LEU A 46 -7.67 -2.77 -2.89
C LEU A 46 -8.21 -1.91 -1.76
N MET A 47 -8.13 -2.45 -0.55
CA MET A 47 -8.70 -1.79 0.62
C MET A 47 -7.62 -1.01 1.36
N PHE A 48 -7.99 0.16 1.87
CA PHE A 48 -7.14 0.90 2.80
C PHE A 48 -7.27 0.27 4.19
N PRO A 49 -6.21 0.37 5.02
CA PRO A 49 -6.27 -0.23 6.33
C PRO A 49 -7.16 0.57 7.27
N LYS A 50 -7.45 0.00 8.43
CA LYS A 50 -8.23 0.72 9.45
C LYS A 50 -7.50 1.94 9.94
N ALA A 51 -6.17 1.93 9.90
CA ALA A 51 -5.36 3.07 10.32
C ALA A 51 -4.04 3.01 9.57
N GLY A 52 -3.51 4.18 9.24
CA GLY A 52 -2.19 4.30 8.64
C GLY A 52 -2.14 3.97 7.16
N GLU A 53 -1.04 3.37 6.76
CA GLU A 53 -0.71 3.12 5.35
C GLU A 53 -0.64 1.64 5.09
N ILE A 54 -0.78 1.29 3.81
CA ILE A 54 -0.66 -0.10 3.38
C ILE A 54 0.11 -0.14 2.07
N SER A 55 0.81 -1.25 1.84
CA SER A 55 1.51 -1.49 0.58
C SER A 55 1.12 -2.85 0.04
N TYR A 56 0.96 -2.91 -1.28
CA TYR A 56 0.66 -4.17 -1.98
C TYR A 56 1.70 -4.43 -3.04
N ARG A 57 2.01 -5.71 -3.26
CA ARG A 57 2.71 -6.15 -4.46
C ARG A 57 1.75 -7.08 -5.20
N LEU A 58 1.40 -6.71 -6.42
CA LEU A 58 0.45 -7.47 -7.22
C LEU A 58 1.18 -8.08 -8.40
N LEU A 59 1.17 -9.42 -8.49
CA LEU A 59 1.71 -10.12 -9.64
C LEU A 59 0.54 -10.49 -10.54
N PHE A 60 0.51 -9.90 -11.75
CA PHE A 60 -0.61 -10.06 -12.65
C PHE A 60 -0.42 -11.26 -13.55
N ARG A 61 -1.46 -12.10 -13.58
CA ARG A 61 -1.55 -13.22 -14.50
C ARG A 61 -2.69 -13.08 -15.48
N LYS A 62 -3.51 -12.05 -15.31
CA LYS A 62 -4.60 -11.70 -16.20
C LYS A 62 -4.72 -10.20 -16.26
N ALA A 63 -5.32 -9.72 -17.34
CA ALA A 63 -5.74 -8.32 -17.38
C ALA A 63 -6.68 -8.05 -16.22
N CYS A 64 -6.54 -6.90 -15.59
CA CYS A 64 -7.25 -6.61 -14.35
C CYS A 64 -7.62 -5.15 -14.26
N ARG A 65 -8.82 -4.89 -13.74
CA ARG A 65 -9.24 -3.54 -13.39
C ARG A 65 -9.14 -3.40 -11.88
N ILE A 66 -8.47 -2.36 -11.43
CA ILE A 66 -8.24 -2.10 -10.01
C ILE A 66 -9.15 -0.98 -9.55
N SER A 67 -9.93 -1.25 -8.52
CA SER A 67 -10.73 -0.26 -7.82
C SER A 67 -10.17 -0.08 -6.42
N LEU A 68 -10.43 1.08 -5.83
CA LEU A 68 -9.97 1.38 -4.48
C LEU A 68 -11.14 1.39 -3.53
N GLY A 69 -10.97 0.73 -2.40
CA GLY A 69 -11.96 0.77 -1.35
C GLY A 69 -11.98 2.11 -0.67
N LYS A 70 -13.03 2.40 0.06
CA LYS A 70 -13.14 3.64 0.81
C LYS A 70 -12.22 3.56 2.01
N GLY A 71 -11.45 4.60 2.24
CA GLY A 71 -10.64 4.71 3.44
C GLY A 71 -11.47 5.12 4.64
N GLN A 72 -10.81 5.38 5.75
CA GLN A 72 -11.49 5.85 6.95
C GLN A 72 -12.00 7.26 6.74
N GLU A 73 -13.23 7.49 7.14
CA GLU A 73 -13.88 8.76 6.89
C GLU A 73 -13.09 9.93 7.47
N SER A 74 -12.89 10.95 6.65
CA SER A 74 -12.20 12.18 7.03
C SER A 74 -10.75 11.96 7.47
N GLN A 75 -10.10 10.90 6.96
CA GLN A 75 -8.71 10.64 7.23
C GLN A 75 -7.94 10.50 5.92
N LEU A 76 -6.78 11.11 5.86
CA LEU A 76 -5.92 10.99 4.69
C LEU A 76 -5.06 9.75 4.86
N GLN A 77 -5.23 8.79 3.97
CA GLN A 77 -4.49 7.53 4.01
C GLN A 77 -3.77 7.30 2.70
N ARG A 78 -2.65 6.60 2.76
CA ARG A 78 -1.85 6.28 1.59
C ARG A 78 -1.82 4.79 1.34
N MET A 79 -1.65 4.46 0.07
CA MET A 79 -1.47 3.08 -0.38
C MET A 79 -0.42 3.10 -1.47
N THR A 80 0.61 2.28 -1.34
CA THR A 80 1.61 2.12 -2.38
C THR A 80 1.40 0.77 -3.02
N VAL A 81 1.37 0.73 -4.35
CA VAL A 81 1.07 -0.50 -5.08
C VAL A 81 2.20 -0.76 -6.07
N ILE A 82 2.84 -1.92 -5.92
CA ILE A 82 3.86 -2.40 -6.85
C ILE A 82 3.14 -3.33 -7.83
N LEU A 83 3.09 -2.91 -9.10
CA LEU A 83 2.42 -3.65 -10.17
C LEU A 83 3.48 -4.42 -10.94
N GLN A 84 3.41 -5.74 -10.91
CA GLN A 84 4.42 -6.58 -11.52
C GLN A 84 3.78 -7.52 -12.54
N GLN A 85 4.33 -7.54 -13.75
CA GLN A 85 3.92 -8.46 -14.79
C GLN A 85 4.57 -9.82 -14.55
N SER A 86 3.83 -10.88 -14.88
CA SER A 86 4.38 -12.24 -14.82
C SER A 86 5.35 -12.48 -15.97
N TYR A 87 5.88 -13.69 -16.03
CA TYR A 87 6.77 -14.10 -17.12
C TYR A 87 6.14 -13.96 -18.50
N GLU A 88 4.83 -14.12 -18.58
CA GLU A 88 4.14 -14.03 -19.86
C GLU A 88 3.87 -12.60 -20.25
N GLY A 89 3.75 -11.73 -19.28
CA GLY A 89 3.42 -10.34 -19.55
C GLY A 89 2.04 -10.17 -20.15
N ASN A 90 1.85 -9.06 -20.84
CA ASN A 90 0.62 -8.73 -21.58
C ASN A 90 -0.64 -8.67 -20.74
N CYS A 91 -0.49 -8.40 -19.46
CA CYS A 91 -1.63 -8.23 -18.56
C CYS A 91 -1.94 -6.74 -18.43
N GLU A 92 -2.96 -6.28 -19.15
CA GLU A 92 -3.33 -4.88 -19.06
C GLU A 92 -3.94 -4.57 -17.71
N VAL A 93 -3.55 -3.42 -17.16
CA VAL A 93 -4.02 -2.98 -15.86
C VAL A 93 -4.73 -1.66 -16.06
N GLU A 94 -5.99 -1.59 -15.61
CA GLU A 94 -6.78 -0.38 -15.65
C GLU A 94 -7.11 0.05 -14.24
N PHE A 95 -7.20 1.36 -14.04
CA PHE A 95 -7.59 1.93 -12.76
C PHE A 95 -8.99 2.49 -12.86
N ASP A 96 -9.67 2.52 -11.71
CA ASP A 96 -10.99 3.12 -11.60
C ASP A 96 -10.92 4.59 -12.05
N ALA A 97 -11.94 5.02 -12.79
CA ALA A 97 -12.00 6.36 -13.33
C ALA A 97 -12.10 7.44 -12.24
N SER A 98 -12.45 7.05 -11.02
CA SER A 98 -12.56 8.00 -9.92
C SER A 98 -11.21 8.52 -9.42
N VAL A 99 -10.10 7.88 -9.81
CA VAL A 99 -8.78 8.33 -9.38
C VAL A 99 -8.37 9.58 -10.14
N ARG A 100 -7.97 10.59 -9.42
CA ARG A 100 -7.42 11.83 -9.99
C ARG A 100 -5.91 11.72 -10.01
N TRP A 101 -5.33 11.75 -11.19
CA TRP A 101 -3.90 11.53 -11.33
C TRP A 101 -3.15 12.86 -11.30
N HIS A 102 -2.00 12.85 -10.66
CA HIS A 102 -1.07 13.95 -10.75
C HIS A 102 -0.44 13.91 -12.14
N GLY A 103 -0.82 14.86 -12.98
CA GLY A 103 -0.41 14.85 -14.37
C GLY A 103 -1.24 13.87 -15.17
N ARG A 104 -0.58 13.06 -15.98
CA ARG A 104 -1.25 12.06 -16.79
C ARG A 104 -1.43 10.78 -16.01
N GLN A 105 -2.49 10.03 -16.32
CA GLN A 105 -2.58 8.67 -15.85
C GLN A 105 -1.37 7.89 -16.39
N PRO A 106 -0.65 7.18 -15.54
CA PRO A 106 0.58 6.49 -15.98
C PRO A 106 0.27 5.35 -16.93
N PHE A 107 1.19 5.14 -17.86
CA PHE A 107 1.16 3.99 -18.73
C PHE A 107 1.75 2.80 -17.95
N ILE A 108 1.02 1.69 -17.91
CA ILE A 108 1.48 0.49 -17.23
C ILE A 108 2.15 -0.41 -18.25
N ASP A 109 3.46 -0.61 -18.09
CA ASP A 109 4.24 -1.44 -19.00
C ASP A 109 3.83 -2.90 -18.83
N THR A 110 3.44 -3.53 -19.93
CA THR A 110 2.95 -4.92 -19.91
C THR A 110 4.01 -5.92 -20.35
N ARG A 111 5.24 -5.51 -20.57
CA ARG A 111 6.30 -6.45 -20.92
C ARG A 111 6.54 -7.41 -19.76
N ALA A 112 6.95 -8.64 -20.11
CA ALA A 112 7.20 -9.67 -19.11
C ALA A 112 8.16 -9.17 -18.04
N GLY A 113 7.79 -9.37 -16.80
CA GLY A 113 8.62 -8.99 -15.65
C GLY A 113 8.71 -7.52 -15.33
N SER A 114 8.01 -6.65 -16.08
CA SER A 114 8.10 -5.21 -15.82
C SER A 114 7.43 -4.85 -14.51
N VAL A 115 7.91 -3.76 -13.91
CA VAL A 115 7.43 -3.28 -12.61
C VAL A 115 7.07 -1.81 -12.73
N THR A 116 5.89 -1.47 -12.20
CA THR A 116 5.45 -0.08 -12.08
C THR A 116 4.98 0.13 -10.65
N ILE A 117 5.35 1.23 -10.04
CA ILE A 117 4.93 1.54 -8.67
C ILE A 117 4.12 2.82 -8.70
N VAL A 118 2.93 2.76 -8.12
CA VAL A 118 2.04 3.91 -8.00
C VAL A 118 1.66 4.12 -6.55
N GLU A 119 1.32 5.34 -6.22
CA GLU A 119 0.85 5.68 -4.88
C GLU A 119 -0.54 6.28 -4.99
N PHE A 120 -1.43 5.85 -4.11
CA PHE A 120 -2.78 6.40 -4.00
C PHE A 120 -2.98 7.03 -2.64
N MET A 121 -3.76 8.09 -2.61
CA MET A 121 -4.22 8.68 -1.36
C MET A 121 -5.73 8.75 -1.38
N SER A 122 -6.33 8.52 -0.22
CA SER A 122 -7.77 8.64 -0.03
C SER A 122 -8.03 9.62 1.11
N ASP A 123 -9.00 10.49 0.95
CA ASP A 123 -9.42 11.37 2.03
C ASP A 123 -10.58 10.78 2.86
N GLY A 124 -10.98 9.54 2.51
CA GLY A 124 -12.06 8.87 3.22
C GLY A 124 -13.45 9.32 2.81
N ASN A 125 -13.56 10.27 1.90
CA ASN A 125 -14.85 10.82 1.46
C ASN A 125 -15.12 10.54 -0.01
N GLY A 126 -14.46 9.54 -0.57
CA GLY A 126 -14.66 9.14 -1.97
C GLY A 126 -13.73 9.84 -2.95
N ASN A 127 -12.77 10.58 -2.47
CA ASN A 127 -11.79 11.23 -3.34
C ASN A 127 -10.48 10.45 -3.30
N TYR A 128 -9.96 10.13 -4.48
CA TYR A 128 -8.72 9.36 -4.61
C TYR A 128 -7.76 10.12 -5.49
N TYR A 129 -6.51 10.15 -5.08
CA TYR A 129 -5.45 10.85 -5.79
C TYR A 129 -4.32 9.87 -6.06
N GLY A 130 -3.81 9.86 -7.27
CA GLY A 130 -2.78 8.90 -7.66
C GLY A 130 -1.59 9.57 -8.30
N ARG A 131 -0.43 8.95 -8.15
CA ARG A 131 0.78 9.40 -8.84
C ARG A 131 1.70 8.25 -9.11
N LEU A 132 2.50 8.41 -10.16
CA LEU A 132 3.52 7.43 -10.52
C LEU A 132 4.75 7.65 -9.64
N ILE A 133 5.27 6.56 -9.05
CA ILE A 133 6.50 6.59 -8.27
C ILE A 133 7.66 6.04 -9.09
N TYR A 134 7.43 4.95 -9.84
CA TYR A 134 8.46 4.29 -10.62
C TYR A 134 7.82 3.65 -11.85
N GLY A 135 8.45 3.82 -12.98
CA GLY A 135 7.96 3.20 -14.20
C GLY A 135 7.77 4.11 -15.37
#